data_7363882553e366484e31956db94fb83d
#
_entry.id   7363882553e366484e31956db94fb83d
#
_cell.length_a   1.000
_cell.length_b   1.000
_cell.length_c   1.000
_cell.angle_alpha   90.00
_cell.angle_beta   90.00
_cell.angle_gamma   90.00
#
_symmetry.space_group_name_H-M   'P 1'
#
loop_
_entity.id
_entity.type
_entity.pdbx_description
1 polymer ?
#
loop_
_entity_poly.entity_id
_entity_poly.type
_entity_poly.pdbx_seq_one_letter_code
_entity_poly.pdbx_strand_id
1 'polypeptide(L)'
;MIAVVSVALLALAQPKPHAIGVDCVVSAISAPDRASLVANALDGRAQGFDALISAVRICGRDQWNAEQQGTMAGAAMSIFLRDDSAGKLTAVGVPTREIDRWFSEQHAEFQTNTEVTDAEATRLIDRLHGQGFAMELLDANGTAIGTYLGALIILRRVEQGLPID
;
A
#
# COMPACT_ATOMS: atom_id res chain seq x y z
N MET A 1 54.11 8.28 -16.57
CA MET A 1 52.72 7.92 -16.83
C MET A 1 52.12 7.43 -15.52
N ILE A 2 51.28 8.26 -14.90
CA ILE A 2 50.61 7.93 -13.63
C ILE A 2 49.16 7.58 -13.99
N ALA A 3 48.78 6.32 -13.80
CA ALA A 3 47.44 5.86 -14.04
C ALA A 3 46.54 6.27 -12.84
N VAL A 4 45.60 7.17 -13.09
CA VAL A 4 44.58 7.52 -12.12
C VAL A 4 43.46 6.46 -12.16
N VAL A 5 43.41 5.61 -11.13
CA VAL A 5 42.35 4.66 -10.95
C VAL A 5 41.16 5.40 -10.33
N SER A 6 40.14 5.71 -11.16
CA SER A 6 38.86 6.24 -10.69
C SER A 6 38.07 5.12 -10.01
N VAL A 7 38.03 5.15 -8.69
CA VAL A 7 37.09 4.30 -7.90
C VAL A 7 35.71 4.94 -8.00
N ALA A 8 34.87 4.37 -8.85
CA ALA A 8 33.45 4.70 -8.85
C ALA A 8 32.82 4.17 -7.56
N LEU A 9 32.54 5.06 -6.58
CA LEU A 9 31.71 4.75 -5.44
C LEU A 9 30.28 4.45 -5.98
N LEU A 10 29.93 3.18 -6.07
CA LEU A 10 28.55 2.76 -6.15
C LEU A 10 27.87 3.19 -4.84
N ALA A 11 27.15 4.29 -4.86
CA ALA A 11 26.24 4.68 -3.82
C ALA A 11 25.11 3.63 -3.77
N LEU A 12 25.30 2.61 -2.95
CA LEU A 12 24.22 1.71 -2.57
C LEU A 12 23.14 2.60 -1.94
N ALA A 13 22.02 2.75 -2.63
CA ALA A 13 20.88 3.46 -2.10
C ALA A 13 20.49 2.78 -0.78
N GLN A 14 20.79 3.43 0.34
CA GLN A 14 20.37 2.93 1.65
C GLN A 14 18.84 2.93 1.66
N PRO A 15 18.20 1.81 2.03
CA PRO A 15 16.75 1.78 2.16
C PRO A 15 16.33 2.87 3.14
N LYS A 16 15.30 3.65 2.77
CA LYS A 16 14.78 4.71 3.62
C LYS A 16 14.37 4.08 4.98
N PRO A 17 14.67 4.73 6.12
CA PRO A 17 14.39 4.17 7.47
C PRO A 17 12.96 3.69 7.66
N HIS A 18 12.00 4.31 6.98
CA HIS A 18 10.59 3.95 7.01
C HIS A 18 10.29 2.55 6.43
N ALA A 19 11.00 2.10 5.41
CA ALA A 19 10.78 0.78 4.82
C ALA A 19 11.10 -0.36 5.80
N ILE A 20 12.20 -0.24 6.54
CA ILE A 20 12.64 -1.27 7.50
C ILE A 20 11.63 -1.44 8.66
N GLY A 21 11.02 -0.33 9.11
CA GLY A 21 10.03 -0.35 10.18
C GLY A 21 8.74 -1.07 9.80
N VAL A 22 8.23 -0.81 8.61
CA VAL A 22 7.00 -1.44 8.10
C VAL A 22 7.17 -2.94 7.92
N ASP A 23 8.30 -3.39 7.38
CA ASP A 23 8.58 -4.82 7.19
C ASP A 23 8.60 -5.59 8.52
N CYS A 24 9.15 -4.97 9.58
CA CYS A 24 9.08 -5.53 10.92
C CYS A 24 7.63 -5.72 11.39
N VAL A 25 6.79 -4.68 11.28
CA VAL A 25 5.38 -4.73 11.72
C VAL A 25 4.62 -5.80 10.93
N VAL A 26 4.76 -5.80 9.61
CA VAL A 26 4.14 -6.80 8.73
C VAL A 26 4.55 -8.23 9.12
N SER A 27 5.84 -8.44 9.40
CA SER A 27 6.36 -9.77 9.75
C SER A 27 5.94 -10.23 11.14
N ALA A 28 5.68 -9.31 12.06
CA ALA A 28 5.28 -9.61 13.44
C ALA A 28 3.82 -10.05 13.57
N ILE A 29 2.98 -9.86 12.55
CA ILE A 29 1.56 -10.19 12.58
C ILE A 29 1.31 -11.53 11.89
N SER A 30 0.65 -12.46 12.59
CA SER A 30 0.33 -13.78 12.06
C SER A 30 -0.68 -13.72 10.89
N ALA A 31 -0.70 -14.74 10.02
CA ALA A 31 -1.65 -14.80 8.92
C ALA A 31 -3.13 -14.75 9.36
N PRO A 32 -3.56 -15.46 10.44
CA PRO A 32 -4.92 -15.34 10.96
C PRO A 32 -5.26 -13.92 11.44
N ASP A 33 -4.31 -13.25 12.14
CA ASP A 33 -4.53 -11.90 12.63
C ASP A 33 -4.63 -10.90 11.48
N ARG A 34 -3.83 -11.05 10.41
CA ARG A 34 -3.92 -10.22 9.19
C ARG A 34 -5.31 -10.35 8.55
N ALA A 35 -5.82 -11.58 8.41
CA ALA A 35 -7.14 -11.81 7.83
C ALA A 35 -8.24 -11.14 8.67
N SER A 36 -8.14 -11.23 10.00
CA SER A 36 -9.07 -10.56 10.93
C SER A 36 -8.98 -9.03 10.84
N LEU A 37 -7.77 -8.48 10.76
CA LEU A 37 -7.53 -7.04 10.59
C LEU A 37 -8.16 -6.51 9.30
N VAL A 38 -7.94 -7.20 8.19
CA VAL A 38 -8.51 -6.83 6.89
C VAL A 38 -10.04 -6.87 6.93
N ALA A 39 -10.62 -7.95 7.46
CA ALA A 39 -12.07 -8.08 7.57
C ALA A 39 -12.68 -6.96 8.41
N ASN A 40 -12.09 -6.66 9.58
CA ASN A 40 -12.55 -5.59 10.46
C ASN A 40 -12.42 -4.21 9.82
N ALA A 41 -11.33 -3.94 9.09
CA ALA A 41 -11.14 -2.67 8.39
C ALA A 41 -12.18 -2.48 7.28
N LEU A 42 -12.46 -3.50 6.49
CA LEU A 42 -13.46 -3.45 5.41
C LEU A 42 -14.88 -3.29 5.95
N ASP A 43 -15.16 -3.84 7.14
CA ASP A 43 -16.44 -3.69 7.82
C ASP A 43 -16.58 -2.37 8.62
N GLY A 44 -15.54 -1.51 8.63
CA GLY A 44 -15.53 -0.27 9.41
C GLY A 44 -15.50 -0.48 10.92
N ARG A 45 -15.06 -1.65 11.40
CA ARG A 45 -15.01 -1.99 12.82
C ARG A 45 -13.71 -1.53 13.44
N ALA A 46 -13.79 -0.75 14.51
CA ALA A 46 -12.63 -0.31 15.29
C ALA A 46 -12.03 -1.41 16.18
N GLN A 47 -12.56 -2.62 16.17
CA GLN A 47 -12.14 -3.73 17.04
C GLN A 47 -11.08 -4.60 16.37
N GLY A 48 -10.23 -5.25 17.19
CA GLY A 48 -9.27 -6.25 16.69
C GLY A 48 -7.92 -5.70 16.22
N PHE A 49 -7.64 -4.42 16.45
CA PHE A 49 -6.34 -3.81 16.10
C PHE A 49 -5.23 -4.09 17.13
N ASP A 50 -5.51 -4.84 18.20
CA ASP A 50 -4.54 -5.12 19.27
C ASP A 50 -3.26 -5.79 18.75
N ALA A 51 -3.39 -6.71 17.78
CA ALA A 51 -2.25 -7.37 17.15
C ALA A 51 -1.36 -6.36 16.40
N LEU A 52 -1.97 -5.42 15.69
CA LEU A 52 -1.27 -4.35 14.96
C LEU A 52 -0.57 -3.39 15.94
N ILE A 53 -1.28 -2.95 16.98
CA ILE A 53 -0.71 -2.07 18.02
C ILE A 53 0.46 -2.76 18.73
N SER A 54 0.33 -4.04 19.05
CA SER A 54 1.40 -4.83 19.68
C SER A 54 2.61 -4.96 18.76
N ALA A 55 2.41 -5.26 17.48
CA ALA A 55 3.49 -5.34 16.50
C ALA A 55 4.23 -4.01 16.33
N VAL A 56 3.50 -2.89 16.25
CA VAL A 56 4.08 -1.54 16.19
C VAL A 56 4.95 -1.24 17.41
N ARG A 57 4.49 -1.58 18.61
CA ARG A 57 5.28 -1.38 19.86
C ARG A 57 6.54 -2.25 19.88
N ILE A 58 6.43 -3.52 19.49
CA ILE A 58 7.59 -4.44 19.44
C ILE A 58 8.63 -3.92 18.45
N CYS A 59 8.21 -3.47 17.28
CA CYS A 59 9.13 -3.00 16.22
C CYS A 59 9.70 -1.62 16.54
N GLY A 60 8.92 -0.74 17.15
CA GLY A 60 9.34 0.63 17.52
C GLY A 60 10.27 0.70 18.71
N ARG A 61 10.22 -0.28 19.65
CA ARG A 61 11.08 -0.36 20.86
C ARG A 61 11.28 1.00 21.53
N ASP A 62 10.21 1.73 21.76
CA ASP A 62 10.21 3.09 22.36
C ASP A 62 10.99 4.16 21.56
N GLN A 63 11.43 3.85 20.34
CA GLN A 63 12.12 4.79 19.46
C GLN A 63 11.16 5.59 18.56
N TRP A 64 9.93 5.10 18.39
CA TRP A 64 8.92 5.76 17.57
C TRP A 64 8.00 6.63 18.42
N ASN A 65 7.85 7.89 18.02
CA ASN A 65 6.81 8.76 18.58
C ASN A 65 5.41 8.32 18.09
N ALA A 66 4.34 8.94 18.60
CA ALA A 66 2.97 8.56 18.27
C ALA A 66 2.65 8.69 16.77
N GLU A 67 3.16 9.72 16.11
CA GLU A 67 2.99 9.92 14.66
C GLU A 67 3.67 8.82 13.85
N GLN A 68 4.91 8.47 14.19
CA GLN A 68 5.63 7.37 13.55
C GLN A 68 4.93 6.03 13.77
N GLN A 69 4.42 5.78 14.98
CA GLN A 69 3.63 4.57 15.26
C GLN A 69 2.38 4.51 14.41
N GLY A 70 1.64 5.62 14.27
CA GLY A 70 0.48 5.75 13.40
C GLY A 70 0.83 5.48 11.94
N THR A 71 1.90 6.09 11.45
CA THR A 71 2.39 5.90 10.07
C THR A 71 2.75 4.43 9.81
N MET A 72 3.46 3.77 10.73
CA MET A 72 3.83 2.36 10.56
C MET A 72 2.61 1.43 10.62
N ALA A 73 1.64 1.72 11.49
CA ALA A 73 0.39 0.98 11.56
C ALA A 73 -0.42 1.13 10.26
N GLY A 74 -0.60 2.35 9.77
CA GLY A 74 -1.32 2.64 8.52
C GLY A 74 -0.65 2.01 7.31
N ALA A 75 0.68 2.07 7.21
CA ALA A 75 1.42 1.43 6.14
C ALA A 75 1.28 -0.10 6.16
N ALA A 76 1.42 -0.74 7.33
CA ALA A 76 1.24 -2.19 7.46
C ALA A 76 -0.19 -2.62 7.10
N MET A 77 -1.20 -1.86 7.55
CA MET A 77 -2.60 -2.10 7.21
C MET A 77 -2.85 -1.98 5.71
N SER A 78 -2.25 -0.96 5.07
CA SER A 78 -2.35 -0.78 3.61
C SER A 78 -1.71 -1.93 2.84
N ILE A 79 -0.60 -2.50 3.31
CA ILE A 79 -0.01 -3.71 2.73
C ILE A 79 -0.99 -4.88 2.81
N PHE A 80 -1.63 -5.10 3.97
CA PHE A 80 -2.59 -6.19 4.13
C PHE A 80 -3.82 -6.03 3.24
N LEU A 81 -4.38 -4.82 3.17
CA LEU A 81 -5.52 -4.50 2.31
C LEU A 81 -5.17 -4.65 0.82
N ARG A 82 -3.98 -4.21 0.41
CA ARG A 82 -3.48 -4.39 -0.95
C ARG A 82 -3.36 -5.85 -1.31
N ASP A 83 -2.73 -6.65 -0.45
CA ASP A 83 -2.44 -8.07 -0.73
C ASP A 83 -3.74 -8.90 -0.75
N ASP A 84 -4.70 -8.62 0.14
CA ASP A 84 -6.04 -9.24 0.13
C ASP A 84 -6.80 -8.88 -1.15
N SER A 85 -6.84 -7.59 -1.51
CA SER A 85 -7.50 -7.13 -2.72
C SER A 85 -6.84 -7.68 -3.98
N ALA A 86 -5.50 -7.77 -4.01
CA ALA A 86 -4.75 -8.40 -5.09
C ALA A 86 -5.14 -9.87 -5.27
N GLY A 87 -5.28 -10.60 -4.17
CA GLY A 87 -5.75 -11.99 -4.19
C GLY A 87 -7.15 -12.13 -4.78
N LYS A 88 -8.09 -11.28 -4.36
CA LYS A 88 -9.46 -11.25 -4.86
C LYS A 88 -9.51 -10.91 -6.36
N LEU A 89 -8.81 -9.89 -6.79
CA LEU A 89 -8.75 -9.45 -8.18
C LEU A 89 -8.11 -10.52 -9.07
N THR A 90 -7.03 -11.15 -8.62
CA THR A 90 -6.36 -12.24 -9.33
C THR A 90 -7.28 -13.45 -9.51
N ALA A 91 -8.05 -13.80 -8.47
CA ALA A 91 -8.98 -14.93 -8.51
C ALA A 91 -10.09 -14.75 -9.56
N VAL A 92 -10.44 -13.52 -9.91
CA VAL A 92 -11.44 -13.19 -10.94
C VAL A 92 -10.81 -12.78 -12.26
N GLY A 93 -9.49 -12.86 -12.39
CA GLY A 93 -8.78 -12.59 -13.64
C GLY A 93 -8.51 -11.11 -13.94
N VAL A 94 -8.66 -10.21 -12.95
CA VAL A 94 -8.27 -8.79 -13.08
C VAL A 94 -6.81 -8.63 -12.62
N PRO A 95 -5.85 -8.39 -13.50
CA PRO A 95 -4.44 -8.30 -13.15
C PRO A 95 -4.12 -6.96 -12.49
N THR A 96 -3.63 -7.00 -11.25
CA THR A 96 -3.26 -5.79 -10.49
C THR A 96 -2.17 -4.95 -11.16
N ARG A 97 -1.32 -5.58 -11.99
CA ARG A 97 -0.28 -4.87 -12.77
C ARG A 97 -0.84 -3.74 -13.66
N GLU A 98 -2.10 -3.86 -14.11
CA GLU A 98 -2.71 -2.81 -14.94
C GLU A 98 -3.15 -1.64 -14.07
N ILE A 99 -3.59 -1.91 -12.84
CA ILE A 99 -3.87 -0.87 -11.84
C ILE A 99 -2.58 -0.18 -11.43
N ASP A 100 -1.51 -0.94 -11.15
CA ASP A 100 -0.18 -0.40 -10.81
C ASP A 100 0.36 0.50 -11.92
N ARG A 101 0.24 0.04 -13.17
CA ARG A 101 0.68 0.82 -14.34
C ARG A 101 -0.12 2.11 -14.45
N TRP A 102 -1.45 2.04 -14.39
CA TRP A 102 -2.30 3.21 -14.43
C TRP A 102 -1.96 4.18 -13.30
N PHE A 103 -1.79 3.68 -12.07
CA PHE A 103 -1.43 4.49 -10.92
C PHE A 103 -0.08 5.20 -11.12
N SER A 104 0.92 4.51 -11.65
CA SER A 104 2.25 5.08 -11.88
C SER A 104 2.28 6.16 -12.95
N GLU A 105 1.30 6.17 -13.87
CA GLU A 105 1.15 7.17 -14.93
C GLU A 105 0.41 8.43 -14.44
N GLN A 106 -0.20 8.40 -13.24
CA GLN A 106 -0.91 9.56 -12.70
C GLN A 106 0.05 10.63 -12.19
N HIS A 107 -0.44 11.88 -12.11
CA HIS A 107 0.31 12.98 -11.52
C HIS A 107 0.63 12.71 -10.05
N ALA A 108 1.75 13.28 -9.58
CA ALA A 108 2.20 13.08 -8.19
C ALA A 108 1.14 13.51 -7.16
N GLU A 109 0.37 14.56 -7.45
CA GLU A 109 -0.73 15.01 -6.60
C GLU A 109 -1.79 13.90 -6.41
N PHE A 110 -2.23 13.24 -7.50
CA PHE A 110 -3.15 12.11 -7.40
C PHE A 110 -2.55 10.97 -6.59
N GLN A 111 -1.29 10.61 -6.84
CA GLN A 111 -0.62 9.48 -6.16
C GLN A 111 -0.51 9.66 -4.64
N THR A 112 -0.77 10.87 -4.14
CA THR A 112 -0.68 11.22 -2.72
C THR A 112 -1.95 11.84 -2.15
N ASN A 113 -3.00 11.95 -2.94
CA ASN A 113 -4.31 12.42 -2.47
C ASN A 113 -5.00 11.30 -1.67
N THR A 114 -5.58 11.64 -0.52
CA THR A 114 -6.31 10.69 0.32
C THR A 114 -7.70 10.35 -0.22
N GLU A 115 -8.22 11.16 -1.12
CA GLU A 115 -9.53 10.96 -1.73
C GLU A 115 -9.39 10.64 -3.22
N VAL A 116 -9.92 9.50 -3.62
CA VAL A 116 -10.12 9.15 -5.03
C VAL A 116 -11.49 9.66 -5.45
N THR A 117 -11.52 10.57 -6.41
CA THR A 117 -12.79 11.10 -6.94
C THR A 117 -13.49 10.08 -7.83
N ASP A 118 -14.81 10.19 -7.97
CA ASP A 118 -15.59 9.35 -8.90
C ASP A 118 -15.05 9.43 -10.33
N ALA A 119 -14.58 10.60 -10.76
CA ALA A 119 -14.01 10.79 -12.09
C ALA A 119 -12.69 10.02 -12.28
N GLU A 120 -11.89 9.89 -11.24
CA GLU A 120 -10.64 9.13 -11.27
C GLU A 120 -10.90 7.63 -11.24
N ALA A 121 -11.83 7.20 -10.39
CA ALA A 121 -12.30 5.83 -10.35
C ALA A 121 -12.87 5.41 -11.72
N THR A 122 -13.72 6.23 -12.33
CA THR A 122 -14.29 5.99 -13.66
C THR A 122 -13.20 5.84 -14.72
N ARG A 123 -12.18 6.72 -14.72
CA ARG A 123 -11.06 6.63 -15.69
C ARG A 123 -10.29 5.32 -15.57
N LEU A 124 -10.09 4.81 -14.34
CA LEU A 124 -9.45 3.50 -14.14
C LEU A 124 -10.34 2.37 -14.69
N ILE A 125 -11.64 2.39 -14.37
CA ILE A 125 -12.61 1.39 -14.87
C ILE A 125 -12.68 1.40 -16.38
N ASP A 126 -12.79 2.57 -17.01
CA ASP A 126 -12.82 2.73 -18.48
C ASP A 126 -11.54 2.16 -19.12
N ARG A 127 -10.39 2.41 -18.50
CA ARG A 127 -9.12 1.85 -18.98
C ARG A 127 -9.11 0.32 -18.91
N LEU A 128 -9.53 -0.27 -17.79
CA LEU A 128 -9.61 -1.73 -17.65
C LEU A 128 -10.61 -2.32 -18.65
N HIS A 129 -11.76 -1.67 -18.82
CA HIS A 129 -12.74 -2.07 -19.83
C HIS A 129 -12.16 -2.02 -21.26
N GLY A 130 -11.45 -0.96 -21.60
CA GLY A 130 -10.74 -0.80 -22.87
C GLY A 130 -9.65 -1.86 -23.12
N GLN A 131 -9.19 -2.54 -22.10
CA GLN A 131 -8.27 -3.68 -22.17
C GLN A 131 -9.00 -5.03 -22.31
N GLY A 132 -10.33 -5.02 -22.36
CA GLY A 132 -11.16 -6.19 -22.61
C GLY A 132 -11.79 -6.84 -21.38
N PHE A 133 -11.70 -6.18 -20.21
CA PHE A 133 -12.41 -6.66 -19.00
C PHE A 133 -13.89 -6.27 -19.10
N ALA A 134 -14.79 -7.22 -18.82
CA ALA A 134 -16.23 -6.97 -18.85
C ALA A 134 -16.63 -5.98 -17.75
N MET A 135 -17.54 -5.04 -18.05
CA MET A 135 -18.02 -4.04 -17.08
C MET A 135 -18.65 -4.71 -15.86
N GLU A 136 -19.45 -5.76 -16.05
CA GLU A 136 -20.09 -6.51 -14.97
C GLU A 136 -19.06 -7.12 -14.01
N LEU A 137 -17.90 -7.53 -14.51
CA LEU A 137 -16.80 -8.04 -13.71
C LEU A 137 -16.16 -6.91 -12.89
N LEU A 138 -15.95 -5.75 -13.52
CA LEU A 138 -15.33 -4.59 -12.87
C LEU A 138 -16.26 -4.02 -11.80
N ASP A 139 -17.56 -3.88 -12.09
CA ASP A 139 -18.57 -3.42 -11.14
C ASP A 139 -18.69 -4.35 -9.92
N ALA A 140 -18.74 -5.67 -10.17
CA ALA A 140 -18.79 -6.66 -9.09
C ALA A 140 -17.55 -6.65 -8.19
N ASN A 141 -16.42 -6.14 -8.67
CA ASN A 141 -15.15 -6.06 -7.94
C ASN A 141 -14.72 -4.63 -7.61
N GLY A 142 -15.58 -3.64 -7.76
CA GLY A 142 -15.30 -2.22 -7.54
C GLY A 142 -14.70 -1.94 -6.16
N THR A 143 -15.22 -2.57 -5.10
CA THR A 143 -14.65 -2.46 -3.74
C THR A 143 -13.21 -2.96 -3.68
N ALA A 144 -12.88 -4.10 -4.29
CA ALA A 144 -11.52 -4.63 -4.29
C ALA A 144 -10.57 -3.72 -5.10
N ILE A 145 -11.02 -3.19 -6.25
CA ILE A 145 -10.26 -2.23 -7.06
C ILE A 145 -10.00 -0.96 -6.26
N GLY A 146 -11.03 -0.39 -5.64
CA GLY A 146 -10.92 0.82 -4.82
C GLY A 146 -10.02 0.64 -3.61
N THR A 147 -10.15 -0.47 -2.89
CA THR A 147 -9.29 -0.80 -1.74
C THR A 147 -7.83 -0.97 -2.17
N TYR A 148 -7.58 -1.66 -3.30
CA TYR A 148 -6.24 -1.80 -3.85
C TYR A 148 -5.62 -0.44 -4.18
N LEU A 149 -6.36 0.41 -4.88
CA LEU A 149 -5.91 1.75 -5.25
C LEU A 149 -5.66 2.64 -4.03
N GLY A 150 -6.56 2.65 -3.06
CA GLY A 150 -6.39 3.38 -1.80
C GLY A 150 -5.15 2.95 -1.04
N ALA A 151 -4.87 1.65 -1.00
CA ALA A 151 -3.65 1.14 -0.39
C ALA A 151 -2.37 1.61 -1.11
N LEU A 152 -2.36 1.67 -2.45
CA LEU A 152 -1.23 2.22 -3.22
C LEU A 152 -0.97 3.69 -2.87
N ILE A 153 -2.03 4.50 -2.73
CA ILE A 153 -1.93 5.91 -2.36
C ILE A 153 -1.29 6.06 -0.98
N ILE A 154 -1.78 5.33 0.02
CA ILE A 154 -1.22 5.40 1.38
C ILE A 154 0.25 4.97 1.41
N LEU A 155 0.60 3.89 0.72
CA LEU A 155 1.98 3.44 0.64
C LEU A 155 2.88 4.47 -0.04
N ARG A 156 2.38 5.15 -1.09
CA ARG A 156 3.10 6.22 -1.76
C ARG A 156 3.33 7.43 -0.85
N ARG A 157 2.33 7.82 -0.04
CA ARG A 157 2.48 8.88 0.98
C ARG A 157 3.58 8.53 1.98
N VAL A 158 3.58 7.29 2.49
CA VAL A 158 4.62 6.80 3.43
C VAL A 158 6.02 6.87 2.80
N GLU A 159 6.16 6.42 1.54
CA GLU A 159 7.43 6.51 0.80
C GLU A 159 7.94 7.94 0.67
N GLN A 160 7.04 8.90 0.56
CA GLN A 160 7.37 10.33 0.44
C GLN A 160 7.50 11.03 1.80
N GLY A 161 7.23 10.34 2.92
CA GLY A 161 7.25 10.92 4.25
C GLY A 161 6.10 11.88 4.52
N LEU A 162 4.98 11.70 3.82
CA LEU A 162 3.76 12.47 4.04
C LEU A 162 2.91 11.86 5.16
N PRO A 163 2.17 12.67 5.95
CA PRO A 163 1.31 12.16 7.01
C PRO A 163 0.20 11.28 6.42
N ILE A 164 -0.23 10.29 7.20
CA ILE A 164 -1.42 9.48 6.92
C ILE A 164 -2.50 10.02 7.86
N ASP A 165 -3.44 10.78 7.31
CA ASP A 165 -4.59 11.32 8.06
C ASP A 165 -5.70 10.30 8.13
#